data_16f9a905e08e8d1cff3c0df23241585d
#
_entry.id   16f9a905e08e8d1cff3c0df23241585d
#
_cell.length_a   1.000
_cell.length_b   1.000
_cell.length_c   1.000
_cell.angle_alpha   90.00
_cell.angle_beta   90.00
_cell.angle_gamma   90.00
#
_symmetry.space_group_name_H-M   'P 1'
#
loop_
_entity.id
_entity.type
_entity.pdbx_description
1 polymer ?
#
loop_
_entity_poly.entity_id
_entity_poly.type
_entity_poly.pdbx_seq_one_letter_code
_entity_poly.pdbx_strand_id
1 'polypeptide(L)'
;MKYLHTMVRVANLDDSLDFYCSKLGLVELRRIDVEAGRFSLIFLAAPGDESAQVELTHNWDPEEYDGGRNFGHLAYEVEDIYALCQRLMDGGITINRPPRDGHMAFVRSPDGISVELLQKGGSLPAQEPWVSMPNVGSW
;
A
#
# COMPACT_ATOMS: atom_id res chain seq x y z
N MET A 1 -16.37 20.25 -7.45
CA MET A 1 -16.01 18.83 -7.46
C MET A 1 -14.86 18.65 -6.48
N LYS A 2 -14.85 17.56 -5.72
CA LYS A 2 -13.79 17.23 -4.74
C LYS A 2 -13.48 15.74 -4.86
N TYR A 3 -12.18 15.38 -4.91
CA TYR A 3 -11.77 14.00 -4.81
C TYR A 3 -12.07 13.46 -3.41
N LEU A 4 -12.59 12.22 -3.30
CA LEU A 4 -12.94 11.60 -2.03
C LEU A 4 -12.02 10.43 -1.69
N HIS A 5 -11.93 9.45 -2.57
CA HIS A 5 -11.12 8.24 -2.35
C HIS A 5 -10.86 7.49 -3.65
N THR A 6 -9.89 6.57 -3.61
CA THR A 6 -9.73 5.46 -4.56
C THR A 6 -10.18 4.18 -3.87
N MET A 7 -10.98 3.35 -4.54
CA MET A 7 -11.41 2.06 -4.02
C MET A 7 -10.59 0.93 -4.63
N VAL A 8 -10.18 0.00 -3.77
CA VAL A 8 -9.59 -1.28 -4.17
C VAL A 8 -10.31 -2.43 -3.47
N ARG A 9 -10.49 -3.57 -4.16
CA ARG A 9 -11.06 -4.77 -3.56
C ARG A 9 -9.98 -5.58 -2.87
N VAL A 10 -10.35 -6.21 -1.75
CA VAL A 10 -9.46 -7.07 -0.97
C VAL A 10 -10.13 -8.41 -0.72
N ALA A 11 -9.41 -9.50 -0.96
CA ALA A 11 -9.94 -10.85 -0.78
C ALA A 11 -9.95 -11.26 0.70
N ASN A 12 -8.90 -10.91 1.44
CA ASN A 12 -8.78 -11.19 2.88
C ASN A 12 -8.58 -9.87 3.63
N LEU A 13 -9.58 -9.50 4.45
CA LEU A 13 -9.55 -8.23 5.16
C LEU A 13 -8.44 -8.16 6.22
N ASP A 14 -8.20 -9.23 6.96
CA ASP A 14 -7.19 -9.25 8.03
C ASP A 14 -5.77 -9.10 7.44
N ASP A 15 -5.46 -9.81 6.36
CA ASP A 15 -4.18 -9.69 5.67
C ASP A 15 -3.99 -8.28 5.09
N SER A 16 -5.06 -7.69 4.56
CA SER A 16 -5.02 -6.34 3.99
C SER A 16 -4.83 -5.28 5.07
N LEU A 17 -5.50 -5.39 6.22
CA LEU A 17 -5.32 -4.46 7.34
C LEU A 17 -3.93 -4.62 7.97
N ASP A 18 -3.40 -5.83 8.03
CA ASP A 18 -2.01 -6.04 8.46
C ASP A 18 -1.02 -5.35 7.52
N PHE A 19 -1.22 -5.47 6.20
CA PHE A 19 -0.39 -4.78 5.22
C PHE A 19 -0.53 -3.26 5.29
N TYR A 20 -1.74 -2.74 5.11
CA TYR A 20 -1.96 -1.30 4.98
C TYR A 20 -1.79 -0.55 6.31
N CYS A 21 -2.22 -1.13 7.43
CA CYS A 21 -2.20 -0.46 8.73
C CYS A 21 -0.97 -0.85 9.54
N SER A 22 -0.76 -2.14 9.84
CA SER A 22 0.32 -2.57 10.73
C SER A 22 1.71 -2.35 10.12
N LYS A 23 1.88 -2.64 8.84
CA LYS A 23 3.17 -2.58 8.15
C LYS A 23 3.40 -1.24 7.45
N LEU A 24 2.46 -0.79 6.62
CA LEU A 24 2.59 0.47 5.87
C LEU A 24 2.35 1.71 6.74
N GLY A 25 1.49 1.60 7.75
CA GLY A 25 1.27 2.65 8.75
C GLY A 25 0.06 3.55 8.49
N LEU A 26 -0.86 3.13 7.61
CA LEU A 26 -2.14 3.82 7.46
C LEU A 26 -3.01 3.61 8.70
N VAL A 27 -3.97 4.49 8.91
CA VAL A 27 -4.96 4.39 9.99
C VAL A 27 -6.36 4.20 9.44
N GLU A 28 -7.16 3.37 10.11
CA GLU A 28 -8.57 3.21 9.80
C GLU A 28 -9.34 4.42 10.30
N LEU A 29 -10.01 5.13 9.39
CA LEU A 29 -10.81 6.31 9.72
C LEU A 29 -12.26 5.93 10.03
N ARG A 30 -12.81 4.98 9.29
CA ARG A 30 -14.20 4.50 9.46
C ARG A 30 -14.39 3.17 8.75
N ARG A 31 -15.43 2.47 9.20
CA ARG A 31 -15.89 1.20 8.62
C ARG A 31 -17.39 1.21 8.47
N ILE A 32 -17.90 0.60 7.41
CA ILE A 32 -19.31 0.45 7.13
C ILE A 32 -19.56 -0.99 6.69
N ASP A 33 -20.43 -1.71 7.40
CA ASP A 33 -20.91 -3.02 6.98
C ASP A 33 -22.26 -2.87 6.29
N VAL A 34 -22.39 -3.45 5.10
CA VAL A 34 -23.60 -3.40 4.27
C VAL A 34 -24.18 -4.80 4.19
N GLU A 35 -25.02 -5.14 5.17
CA GLU A 35 -25.66 -6.48 5.31
C GLU A 35 -26.38 -6.92 4.04
N ALA A 36 -27.21 -6.03 3.47
CA ALA A 36 -27.99 -6.34 2.27
C ALA A 36 -27.13 -6.64 1.04
N GLY A 37 -25.93 -6.04 0.96
CA GLY A 37 -24.96 -6.25 -0.12
C GLY A 37 -23.89 -7.27 0.21
N ARG A 38 -23.80 -7.71 1.48
CA ARG A 38 -22.79 -8.64 1.98
C ARG A 38 -21.37 -8.19 1.71
N PHE A 39 -21.05 -6.94 2.08
CA PHE A 39 -19.70 -6.39 1.98
C PHE A 39 -19.40 -5.38 3.09
N SER A 40 -18.12 -5.15 3.32
CA SER A 40 -17.60 -4.13 4.23
C SER A 40 -16.77 -3.11 3.47
N LEU A 41 -16.89 -1.84 3.86
CA LEU A 41 -16.09 -0.72 3.36
C LEU A 41 -15.21 -0.22 4.50
N ILE A 42 -13.90 -0.16 4.27
CA ILE A 42 -12.92 0.31 5.26
C ILE A 42 -12.13 1.44 4.63
N PHE A 43 -12.19 2.62 5.24
CA PHE A 43 -11.52 3.83 4.75
C PHE A 43 -10.25 4.06 5.53
N LEU A 44 -9.12 4.08 4.82
CA LEU A 44 -7.78 4.25 5.38
C LEU A 44 -7.15 5.53 4.86
N ALA A 45 -6.28 6.13 5.67
CA ALA A 45 -5.44 7.26 5.24
C ALA A 45 -4.10 7.26 5.98
N ALA A 46 -3.13 7.97 5.45
CA ALA A 46 -1.89 8.27 6.18
C ALA A 46 -2.19 9.22 7.34
N PRO A 47 -1.57 9.04 8.52
CA PRO A 47 -1.71 9.99 9.62
C PRO A 47 -1.32 11.41 9.18
N GLY A 48 -2.19 12.38 9.41
CA GLY A 48 -1.98 13.78 9.03
C GLY A 48 -2.41 14.13 7.60
N ASP A 49 -2.91 13.15 6.83
CA ASP A 49 -3.45 13.37 5.47
C ASP A 49 -4.79 12.61 5.27
N GLU A 50 -5.71 12.82 6.19
CA GLU A 50 -7.01 12.13 6.23
C GLU A 50 -7.93 12.48 5.05
N SER A 51 -7.55 13.46 4.23
CA SER A 51 -8.28 13.82 3.02
C SER A 51 -7.95 12.91 1.81
N ALA A 52 -6.80 12.25 1.82
CA ALA A 52 -6.35 11.34 0.76
C ALA A 52 -6.62 9.88 1.16
N GLN A 53 -7.86 9.42 0.93
CA GLN A 53 -8.31 8.12 1.42
C GLN A 53 -8.18 7.02 0.36
N VAL A 54 -7.86 5.81 0.82
CA VAL A 54 -8.12 4.57 0.10
C VAL A 54 -9.28 3.83 0.78
N GLU A 55 -10.25 3.39 -0.02
CA GLU A 55 -11.35 2.55 0.43
C GLU A 55 -11.02 1.09 0.11
N LEU A 56 -10.95 0.24 1.13
CA LEU A 56 -10.91 -1.21 0.95
C LEU A 56 -12.35 -1.72 0.90
N THR A 57 -12.72 -2.42 -0.16
CA THR A 57 -14.00 -3.14 -0.23
C THR A 57 -13.75 -4.63 -0.08
N HIS A 58 -14.29 -5.20 0.99
CA HIS A 58 -14.25 -6.63 1.25
C HIS A 58 -15.62 -7.25 1.05
N ASN A 59 -15.78 -8.04 -0.03
CA ASN A 59 -16.97 -8.87 -0.23
C ASN A 59 -16.93 -10.08 0.72
N TRP A 60 -18.03 -10.35 1.44
CA TRP A 60 -18.07 -11.44 2.42
C TRP A 60 -18.07 -12.81 1.76
N ASP A 61 -18.62 -12.92 0.55
CA ASP A 61 -18.51 -14.12 -0.24
C ASP A 61 -17.12 -14.19 -0.91
N PRO A 62 -16.43 -15.33 -0.83
CA PRO A 62 -15.10 -15.48 -1.39
C PRO A 62 -15.06 -15.11 -2.89
N GLU A 63 -14.08 -14.31 -3.27
CA GLU A 63 -13.87 -13.88 -4.65
C GLU A 63 -12.37 -13.80 -4.93
N GLU A 64 -11.96 -14.21 -6.14
CA GLU A 64 -10.60 -14.02 -6.64
C GLU A 64 -10.54 -12.78 -7.52
N TYR A 65 -9.47 -12.01 -7.38
CA TYR A 65 -9.28 -10.78 -8.16
C TYR A 65 -8.09 -10.91 -9.09
N ASP A 66 -8.31 -10.51 -10.36
CA ASP A 66 -7.26 -10.32 -11.35
C ASP A 66 -7.07 -8.81 -11.56
N GLY A 67 -5.86 -8.32 -11.31
CA GLY A 67 -5.57 -6.89 -11.28
C GLY A 67 -5.69 -6.19 -12.64
N GLY A 68 -5.59 -6.91 -13.76
CA GLY A 68 -5.55 -6.29 -15.08
C GLY A 68 -4.38 -5.31 -15.22
N ARG A 69 -4.50 -4.34 -16.15
CA ARG A 69 -3.45 -3.35 -16.43
C ARG A 69 -3.92 -1.90 -16.42
N ASN A 70 -5.20 -1.66 -16.23
CA ASN A 70 -5.75 -0.30 -16.28
C ASN A 70 -5.38 0.51 -15.03
N PHE A 71 -5.55 -0.09 -13.85
CA PHE A 71 -5.10 0.52 -12.60
C PHE A 71 -3.58 0.45 -12.50
N GLY A 72 -2.94 1.57 -12.14
CA GLY A 72 -1.49 1.67 -11.94
C GLY A 72 -1.10 1.30 -10.50
N HIS A 73 -1.02 2.32 -9.65
CA HIS A 73 -0.57 2.15 -8.28
C HIS A 73 -1.17 3.22 -7.35
N LEU A 74 -1.08 2.98 -6.05
CA LEU A 74 -1.19 3.99 -5.01
C LEU A 74 0.20 4.56 -4.73
N ALA A 75 0.32 5.86 -4.45
CA ALA A 75 1.61 6.47 -4.14
C ALA A 75 1.55 7.21 -2.79
N TYR A 76 2.59 7.05 -1.98
CA TYR A 76 2.74 7.71 -0.68
C TYR A 76 4.11 8.37 -0.55
N GLU A 77 4.12 9.62 -0.13
CA GLU A 77 5.34 10.28 0.33
C GLU A 77 5.69 9.79 1.73
N VAL A 78 6.96 9.47 1.98
CA VAL A 78 7.45 8.90 3.23
C VAL A 78 8.64 9.67 3.79
N GLU A 79 8.73 9.79 5.10
CA GLU A 79 9.78 10.57 5.77
C GLU A 79 11.18 9.92 5.63
N ASP A 80 11.26 8.59 5.71
CA ASP A 80 12.50 7.81 5.55
C ASP A 80 12.21 6.51 4.80
N ILE A 81 12.53 6.50 3.51
CA ILE A 81 12.25 5.36 2.63
C ILE A 81 13.05 4.12 3.02
N TYR A 82 14.27 4.29 3.54
CA TYR A 82 15.09 3.15 3.95
C TYR A 82 14.55 2.48 5.21
N ALA A 83 14.18 3.29 6.21
CA ALA A 83 13.59 2.77 7.44
C ALA A 83 12.25 2.08 7.17
N LEU A 84 11.41 2.64 6.30
CA LEU A 84 10.13 2.02 5.95
C LEU A 84 10.33 0.71 5.16
N CYS A 85 11.20 0.70 4.14
CA CYS A 85 11.49 -0.52 3.38
C CYS A 85 12.08 -1.63 4.27
N GLN A 86 12.93 -1.27 5.24
CA GLN A 86 13.46 -2.25 6.20
C GLN A 86 12.35 -2.83 7.07
N ARG A 87 11.46 -1.99 7.61
CA ARG A 87 10.32 -2.43 8.40
C ARG A 87 9.38 -3.35 7.61
N LEU A 88 9.12 -3.03 6.35
CA LEU A 88 8.30 -3.85 5.47
C LEU A 88 8.95 -5.22 5.22
N MET A 89 10.25 -5.24 4.94
CA MET A 89 11.03 -6.47 4.74
C MET A 89 11.06 -7.35 5.99
N ASP A 90 11.28 -6.75 7.16
CA ASP A 90 11.26 -7.45 8.45
C ASP A 90 9.87 -8.04 8.74
N GLY A 91 8.80 -7.39 8.24
CA GLY A 91 7.43 -7.87 8.28
C GLY A 91 7.07 -8.88 7.19
N GLY A 92 8.03 -9.34 6.39
CA GLY A 92 7.83 -10.35 5.36
C GLY A 92 7.30 -9.81 4.02
N ILE A 93 7.29 -8.49 3.81
CA ILE A 93 6.89 -7.88 2.55
C ILE A 93 8.07 -7.84 1.58
N THR A 94 7.84 -8.33 0.37
CA THR A 94 8.84 -8.21 -0.71
C THR A 94 8.95 -6.77 -1.18
N ILE A 95 10.17 -6.23 -1.23
CA ILE A 95 10.44 -4.95 -1.89
C ILE A 95 10.65 -5.24 -3.37
N ASN A 96 9.62 -5.02 -4.18
CA ASN A 96 9.63 -5.35 -5.60
C ASN A 96 10.66 -4.50 -6.38
N ARG A 97 10.65 -3.18 -6.14
CA ARG A 97 11.71 -2.29 -6.58
C ARG A 97 12.38 -1.64 -5.38
N PRO A 98 13.61 -2.03 -5.03
CA PRO A 98 14.35 -1.42 -3.92
C PRO A 98 14.67 0.06 -4.16
N PRO A 99 14.80 0.87 -3.10
CA PRO A 99 15.11 2.30 -3.20
C PRO A 99 16.61 2.55 -3.47
N ARG A 100 17.14 2.04 -4.60
CA ARG A 100 18.56 2.16 -4.96
C ARG A 100 19.02 3.59 -5.16
N ASP A 101 18.12 4.45 -5.60
CA ASP A 101 18.33 5.88 -5.81
C ASP A 101 18.08 6.74 -4.57
N GLY A 102 17.72 6.11 -3.44
CA GLY A 102 17.34 6.81 -2.22
C GLY A 102 16.02 7.57 -2.33
N HIS A 103 15.21 7.32 -3.37
CA HIS A 103 14.02 8.12 -3.64
C HIS A 103 12.74 7.32 -3.82
N MET A 104 12.79 6.22 -4.57
CA MET A 104 11.58 5.49 -4.99
C MET A 104 11.68 4.00 -4.72
N ALA A 105 10.63 3.42 -4.17
CA ALA A 105 10.46 1.98 -3.99
C ALA A 105 9.08 1.54 -4.41
N PHE A 106 8.92 0.25 -4.73
CA PHE A 106 7.62 -0.37 -4.96
C PHE A 106 7.47 -1.65 -4.14
N VAL A 107 6.28 -1.81 -3.60
CA VAL A 107 5.81 -3.03 -2.92
C VAL A 107 4.42 -3.40 -3.46
N ARG A 108 3.93 -4.59 -3.13
CA ARG A 108 2.57 -5.02 -3.46
C ARG A 108 1.79 -5.42 -2.22
N SER A 109 0.50 -5.09 -2.23
CA SER A 109 -0.45 -5.59 -1.24
C SER A 109 -0.70 -7.10 -1.40
N PRO A 110 -1.38 -7.76 -0.45
CA PRO A 110 -1.77 -9.17 -0.59
C PRO A 110 -2.57 -9.47 -1.85
N ASP A 111 -3.36 -8.52 -2.35
CA ASP A 111 -4.15 -8.64 -3.59
C ASP A 111 -3.39 -8.17 -4.83
N GLY A 112 -2.09 -7.91 -4.72
CA GLY A 112 -1.26 -7.50 -5.84
C GLY A 112 -1.40 -6.04 -6.27
N ILE A 113 -2.04 -5.19 -5.47
CA ILE A 113 -2.08 -3.75 -5.71
C ILE A 113 -0.69 -3.17 -5.51
N SER A 114 -0.17 -2.50 -6.55
CA SER A 114 1.13 -1.84 -6.50
C SER A 114 1.07 -0.59 -5.63
N VAL A 115 2.07 -0.41 -4.78
CA VAL A 115 2.22 0.77 -3.91
C VAL A 115 3.60 1.36 -4.12
N GLU A 116 3.62 2.60 -4.59
CA GLU A 116 4.83 3.41 -4.74
C GLU A 116 5.13 4.16 -3.45
N LEU A 117 6.38 4.13 -3.03
CA LEU A 117 6.89 4.89 -1.90
C LEU A 117 7.89 5.92 -2.42
N LEU A 118 7.70 7.18 -2.06
CA LEU A 118 8.52 8.30 -2.52
C LEU A 118 9.13 9.04 -1.32
N GLN A 119 10.46 9.21 -1.34
CA GLN A 119 11.17 9.93 -0.29
C GLN A 119 10.79 11.41 -0.30
N LYS A 120 10.37 11.92 0.85
CA LYS A 120 10.11 13.35 1.07
C LYS A 120 11.39 14.18 0.94
N GLY A 121 11.29 15.31 0.30
CA GLY A 121 12.38 16.28 0.21
C GLY A 121 13.50 15.91 -0.74
N GLY A 122 13.36 14.85 -1.53
CA GLY A 122 14.36 14.40 -2.51
C GLY A 122 15.13 13.16 -2.06
N SER A 123 16.07 12.72 -2.92
CA SER A 123 16.79 11.48 -2.69
C SER A 123 17.71 11.53 -1.47
N LEU A 124 17.68 10.46 -0.67
CA LEU A 124 18.70 10.19 0.34
C LEU A 124 19.99 9.71 -0.32
N PRO A 125 21.17 9.84 0.35
CA PRO A 125 22.40 9.24 -0.13
C PRO A 125 22.24 7.74 -0.38
N ALA A 126 22.71 7.26 -1.54
CA ALA A 126 22.66 5.84 -1.87
C ALA A 126 23.46 5.02 -0.85
N GLN A 127 22.88 3.90 -0.40
CA GLN A 127 23.50 3.04 0.61
C GLN A 127 23.12 1.57 0.43
N GLU A 128 24.01 0.69 0.91
CA GLU A 128 23.73 -0.74 1.01
C GLU A 128 22.74 -1.03 2.17
N PRO A 129 21.90 -2.08 2.05
CA PRO A 129 21.92 -3.10 0.98
C PRO A 129 21.15 -2.68 -0.28
N TRP A 130 20.52 -1.52 -0.29
CA TRP A 130 19.57 -1.11 -1.32
C TRP A 130 20.22 -0.95 -2.69
N VAL A 131 21.44 -0.39 -2.76
CA VAL A 131 22.16 -0.15 -4.02
C VAL A 131 22.36 -1.44 -4.82
N SER A 132 22.71 -2.53 -4.13
CA SER A 132 22.99 -3.83 -4.76
C SER A 132 21.76 -4.73 -4.88
N MET A 133 20.63 -4.36 -4.27
CA MET A 133 19.44 -5.21 -4.22
C MET A 133 18.73 -5.24 -5.59
N PRO A 134 18.48 -6.44 -6.16
CA PRO A 134 17.78 -6.56 -7.43
C PRO A 134 16.28 -6.32 -7.30
N ASN A 135 15.62 -6.05 -8.43
CA ASN A 135 14.16 -6.10 -8.51
C ASN A 135 13.65 -7.54 -8.32
N VAL A 136 12.46 -7.68 -7.72
CA VAL A 136 11.77 -8.94 -7.53
C VAL A 136 10.38 -8.86 -8.13
N GLY A 137 10.07 -9.72 -9.10
CA GLY A 137 8.77 -9.73 -9.77
C GLY A 137 8.51 -8.47 -10.60
N SER A 138 7.24 -8.05 -10.62
CA SER A 138 6.77 -6.84 -11.32
C SER A 138 5.91 -6.00 -10.38
N TRP A 139 5.76 -4.74 -10.69
CA TRP A 139 4.96 -3.77 -9.92
C TRP A 139 4.20 -2.80 -10.85
#